data_9ad71c7d074081c45a2b27db49e7956c
#
_entry.id   9ad71c7d074081c45a2b27db49e7956c
#
_cell.length_a   1.000
_cell.length_b   1.000
_cell.length_c   1.000
_cell.angle_alpha   90.00
_cell.angle_beta   90.00
_cell.angle_gamma   90.00
#
_symmetry.space_group_name_H-M   'P 1'
#
loop_
_entity.id
_entity.type
_entity.pdbx_description
1 polymer ?
#
loop_
_entity_poly.entity_id
_entity_poly.type
_entity_poly.pdbx_seq_one_letter_code
_entity_poly.pdbx_strand_id
1 'polypeptide(L)'
;YQDDYYDWDSEYNFRDRDVIVAGPEVREMAANFDAFWRAPRSVPAERLNDVGRTLLRQGVPVMPPADFRRPERVERVSEEADDPDYVRRTFVDTALPVASVQYVADLPRKHRRERASQPANGQHVTEPQLDALIASAQNEVLLQTPYLVLSKPAQRLFRDLRKREHAPRVVVSSNSLAATDNPIVYALSYK
;
A
#
# COMPACT_ATOMS: atom_id res chain seq x y z
N TYR A 1 11.76 -5.20 -0.97
CA TYR A 1 11.88 -4.94 0.47
C TYR A 1 13.33 -5.02 0.87
N GLN A 2 13.77 -4.15 1.79
CA GLN A 2 15.13 -4.03 2.28
C GLN A 2 15.09 -3.86 3.81
N ASP A 3 16.25 -3.83 4.46
CA ASP A 3 16.38 -3.75 5.93
C ASP A 3 15.68 -2.53 6.53
N ASP A 4 15.63 -1.41 5.80
CA ASP A 4 14.98 -0.16 6.17
C ASP A 4 13.44 -0.26 6.31
N TYR A 5 12.80 -1.24 5.65
CA TYR A 5 11.37 -1.53 5.84
C TYR A 5 11.05 -2.28 7.13
N TYR A 6 12.06 -2.92 7.73
CA TYR A 6 11.90 -3.79 8.90
C TYR A 6 12.56 -3.23 10.16
N ASP A 7 12.90 -1.94 10.17
CA ASP A 7 13.62 -1.29 11.28
C ASP A 7 14.98 -1.93 11.59
N TRP A 8 15.66 -2.42 10.55
CA TRP A 8 16.95 -3.11 10.66
C TRP A 8 18.13 -2.31 10.12
N ASP A 9 17.86 -1.24 9.39
CA ASP A 9 18.94 -0.35 8.97
C ASP A 9 19.46 0.49 10.15
N SER A 10 20.75 0.82 10.14
CA SER A 10 21.41 1.55 11.24
C SER A 10 21.25 3.07 11.14
N GLU A 11 20.93 3.58 9.95
CA GLU A 11 20.92 5.01 9.66
C GLU A 11 19.52 5.52 9.33
N TYR A 12 18.73 4.72 8.63
CA TYR A 12 17.44 5.14 8.11
C TYR A 12 16.44 3.99 8.04
N ASN A 13 15.26 4.18 8.63
CA ASN A 13 14.18 3.20 8.55
C ASN A 13 12.87 3.88 8.17
N PHE A 14 12.09 3.23 7.31
CA PHE A 14 10.73 3.64 7.01
C PHE A 14 9.82 3.40 8.21
N ARG A 15 8.81 4.26 8.35
CA ARG A 15 7.74 4.07 9.35
C ARG A 15 6.44 3.76 8.64
N ASP A 16 6.39 2.58 8.07
CA ASP A 16 5.19 2.07 7.45
C ASP A 16 4.16 1.61 8.49
N ARG A 17 2.92 1.57 8.08
CA ARG A 17 1.82 1.04 8.89
C ARG A 17 1.11 -0.03 8.09
N ASP A 18 1.36 -1.26 8.47
CA ASP A 18 0.72 -2.41 7.89
C ASP A 18 -0.50 -2.82 8.72
N VAL A 19 -1.48 -3.39 8.07
CA VAL A 19 -2.72 -3.83 8.70
C VAL A 19 -3.01 -5.26 8.29
N ILE A 20 -3.18 -6.13 9.28
CA ILE A 20 -3.69 -7.48 9.07
C ILE A 20 -5.20 -7.45 9.20
N VAL A 21 -5.89 -7.95 8.19
CA VAL A 21 -7.35 -8.02 8.15
C VAL A 21 -7.78 -9.48 8.15
N ALA A 22 -8.71 -9.83 9.04
CA ALA A 22 -9.34 -11.15 9.07
C ALA A 22 -10.86 -10.98 8.99
N GLY A 23 -11.53 -11.80 8.19
CA GLY A 23 -12.97 -11.77 8.06
C GLY A 23 -13.45 -11.88 6.61
N PRO A 24 -14.75 -11.60 6.34
CA PRO A 24 -15.36 -11.80 5.03
C PRO A 24 -14.73 -10.95 3.93
N GLU A 25 -14.25 -9.74 4.26
CA GLU A 25 -13.69 -8.77 3.32
C GLU A 25 -12.40 -9.25 2.64
N VAL A 26 -11.71 -10.20 3.25
CA VAL A 26 -10.51 -10.83 2.65
C VAL A 26 -10.82 -11.49 1.30
N ARG A 27 -12.07 -11.90 1.06
CA ARG A 27 -12.49 -12.44 -0.26
C ARG A 27 -12.41 -11.38 -1.37
N GLU A 28 -12.79 -10.14 -1.05
CA GLU A 28 -12.69 -9.03 -2.01
C GLU A 28 -11.23 -8.67 -2.28
N MET A 29 -10.38 -8.72 -1.25
CA MET A 29 -8.94 -8.54 -1.41
C MET A 29 -8.33 -9.61 -2.32
N ALA A 30 -8.69 -10.88 -2.09
CA ALA A 30 -8.25 -12.00 -2.92
C ALA A 30 -8.76 -11.89 -4.37
N ALA A 31 -10.02 -11.51 -4.56
CA ALA A 31 -10.60 -11.30 -5.89
C ALA A 31 -9.89 -10.16 -6.65
N ASN A 32 -9.55 -9.08 -5.98
CA ASN A 32 -8.78 -7.99 -6.57
C ASN A 32 -7.37 -8.44 -6.96
N PHE A 33 -6.66 -9.16 -6.07
CA PHE A 33 -5.37 -9.76 -6.40
C PHE A 33 -5.45 -10.66 -7.63
N ASP A 34 -6.44 -11.55 -7.69
CA ASP A 34 -6.67 -12.44 -8.83
C ASP A 34 -6.93 -11.67 -10.14
N ALA A 35 -7.65 -10.54 -10.06
CA ALA A 35 -7.89 -9.69 -11.22
C ALA A 35 -6.59 -9.10 -11.78
N PHE A 36 -5.66 -8.67 -10.91
CA PHE A 36 -4.33 -8.23 -11.32
C PHE A 36 -3.48 -9.39 -11.83
N TRP A 37 -3.46 -10.50 -11.12
CA TRP A 37 -2.68 -11.69 -11.48
C TRP A 37 -3.03 -12.20 -12.88
N ARG A 38 -4.32 -12.22 -13.21
CA ARG A 38 -4.83 -12.69 -14.51
C ARG A 38 -4.91 -11.60 -15.58
N ALA A 39 -4.54 -10.38 -15.26
CA ALA A 39 -4.59 -9.28 -16.22
C ALA A 39 -3.64 -9.56 -17.41
N PRO A 40 -4.02 -9.17 -18.65
CA PRO A 40 -3.17 -9.42 -19.84
C PRO A 40 -1.78 -8.78 -19.79
N ARG A 41 -1.57 -7.84 -18.90
CA ARG A 41 -0.28 -7.15 -18.69
C ARG A 41 0.55 -7.77 -17.56
N SER A 42 -0.01 -8.68 -16.81
CA SER A 42 0.74 -9.48 -15.82
C SER A 42 1.45 -10.59 -16.57
N VAL A 43 2.76 -10.46 -16.71
CA VAL A 43 3.60 -11.34 -17.48
C VAL A 43 4.51 -12.09 -16.54
N PRO A 44 4.57 -13.44 -16.61
CA PRO A 44 5.55 -14.23 -15.88
C PRO A 44 6.98 -13.74 -16.15
N ALA A 45 7.82 -13.71 -15.10
CA ALA A 45 9.16 -13.14 -15.19
C ALA A 45 10.01 -13.79 -16.29
N GLU A 46 9.88 -15.10 -16.48
CA GLU A 46 10.58 -15.86 -17.52
C GLU A 46 10.21 -15.45 -18.97
N ARG A 47 9.09 -14.75 -19.14
CA ARG A 47 8.67 -14.19 -20.44
C ARG A 47 9.18 -12.78 -20.69
N LEU A 48 9.79 -12.15 -19.69
CA LEU A 48 10.46 -10.87 -19.88
C LEU A 48 11.74 -11.10 -20.72
N ASN A 49 11.95 -10.23 -21.70
CA ASN A 49 13.01 -10.45 -22.72
C ASN A 49 14.42 -10.56 -22.15
N ASP A 50 14.72 -9.84 -21.08
CA ASP A 50 16.00 -9.86 -20.37
C ASP A 50 16.13 -11.11 -19.51
N VAL A 51 15.15 -11.39 -18.67
CA VAL A 51 15.12 -12.58 -17.79
C VAL A 51 15.10 -13.85 -18.63
N GLY A 52 14.18 -13.97 -19.60
CA GLY A 52 14.06 -15.15 -20.45
C GLY A 52 15.33 -15.44 -21.24
N ARG A 53 16.01 -14.41 -21.78
CA ARG A 53 17.32 -14.59 -22.45
C ARG A 53 18.42 -15.04 -21.50
N THR A 54 18.41 -14.52 -20.26
CA THR A 54 19.38 -14.95 -19.26
C THR A 54 19.17 -16.41 -18.86
N LEU A 55 17.91 -16.79 -18.58
CA LEU A 55 17.57 -18.18 -18.26
C LEU A 55 17.90 -19.14 -19.38
N LEU A 56 17.66 -18.77 -20.66
CA LEU A 56 18.02 -19.60 -21.82
C LEU A 56 19.54 -19.78 -22.02
N ARG A 57 20.32 -18.78 -21.66
CA ARG A 57 21.78 -18.81 -21.85
C ARG A 57 22.53 -19.42 -20.67
N GLN A 58 22.08 -19.17 -19.46
CA GLN A 58 22.80 -19.46 -18.23
C GLN A 58 22.10 -20.49 -17.33
N GLY A 59 20.86 -20.84 -17.66
CA GLY A 59 20.01 -21.66 -16.79
C GLY A 59 19.49 -20.86 -15.58
N VAL A 60 18.81 -21.57 -14.68
CA VAL A 60 18.38 -21.01 -13.41
C VAL A 60 19.59 -20.88 -12.49
N PRO A 61 19.90 -19.68 -11.98
CA PRO A 61 21.05 -19.52 -11.09
C PRO A 61 20.86 -20.33 -9.81
N VAL A 62 21.88 -21.05 -9.42
CA VAL A 62 21.92 -21.66 -8.07
C VAL A 62 22.27 -20.54 -7.11
N MET A 63 21.34 -20.22 -6.22
CA MET A 63 21.58 -19.24 -5.16
C MET A 63 22.60 -19.80 -4.18
N PRO A 64 23.66 -19.07 -3.83
CA PRO A 64 24.54 -19.46 -2.75
C PRO A 64 23.76 -19.49 -1.42
N PRO A 65 24.24 -20.25 -0.42
CA PRO A 65 23.70 -20.12 0.94
C PRO A 65 23.64 -18.65 1.34
N ALA A 66 22.55 -18.24 1.99
CA ALA A 66 22.39 -16.88 2.43
C ALA A 66 23.45 -16.55 3.50
N ASP A 67 24.25 -15.53 3.25
CA ASP A 67 25.19 -14.96 4.21
C ASP A 67 24.54 -13.71 4.82
N PHE A 68 23.88 -13.91 5.94
CA PHE A 68 23.16 -12.83 6.61
C PHE A 68 24.13 -11.95 7.41
N ARG A 69 24.05 -10.65 7.23
CA ARG A 69 24.85 -9.67 7.99
C ARG A 69 24.61 -9.74 9.50
N ARG A 70 23.41 -10.21 9.90
CA ARG A 70 22.97 -10.33 11.29
C ARG A 70 22.20 -11.64 11.48
N PRO A 71 22.90 -12.78 11.48
CA PRO A 71 22.27 -14.09 11.54
C PRO A 71 21.43 -14.29 12.80
N GLU A 72 21.83 -13.67 13.92
CA GLU A 72 21.10 -13.73 15.20
C GLU A 72 19.68 -13.13 15.12
N ARG A 73 19.48 -12.15 14.24
CA ARG A 73 18.15 -11.58 14.01
C ARG A 73 17.27 -12.52 13.18
N VAL A 74 17.86 -13.16 12.19
CA VAL A 74 17.16 -14.12 11.35
C VAL A 74 16.72 -15.31 12.18
N GLU A 75 17.59 -15.85 13.03
CA GLU A 75 17.30 -16.93 13.93
C GLU A 75 16.13 -16.58 14.87
N ARG A 76 16.22 -15.43 15.54
CA ARG A 76 15.15 -14.96 16.44
C ARG A 76 13.81 -14.79 15.71
N VAL A 77 13.78 -14.14 14.55
CA VAL A 77 12.54 -13.93 13.79
C VAL A 77 11.96 -15.24 13.29
N SER A 78 12.82 -16.20 12.93
CA SER A 78 12.38 -17.54 12.54
C SER A 78 11.76 -18.29 13.72
N GLU A 79 12.38 -18.23 14.88
CA GLU A 79 11.84 -18.82 16.11
C GLU A 79 10.49 -18.19 16.50
N GLU A 80 10.39 -16.86 16.46
CA GLU A 80 9.15 -16.12 16.72
C GLU A 80 8.04 -16.49 15.73
N ALA A 81 8.38 -16.67 14.45
CA ALA A 81 7.42 -17.05 13.41
C ALA A 81 6.94 -18.49 13.54
N ASP A 82 7.79 -19.37 14.05
CA ASP A 82 7.46 -20.78 14.28
C ASP A 82 6.79 -21.03 15.65
N ASP A 83 6.73 -20.02 16.53
CA ASP A 83 6.02 -20.09 17.82
C ASP A 83 4.55 -19.67 17.65
N PRO A 84 3.59 -20.64 17.67
CA PRO A 84 2.18 -20.32 17.51
C PRO A 84 1.61 -19.49 18.66
N ASP A 85 2.18 -19.58 19.85
CA ASP A 85 1.76 -18.77 20.99
C ASP A 85 2.25 -17.32 20.85
N TYR A 86 3.44 -17.11 20.32
CA TYR A 86 3.92 -15.77 19.98
C TYR A 86 3.04 -15.14 18.91
N VAL A 87 2.78 -15.84 17.81
CA VAL A 87 1.92 -15.37 16.72
C VAL A 87 0.53 -15.01 17.23
N ARG A 88 -0.07 -15.89 18.08
CA ARG A 88 -1.39 -15.63 18.66
C ARG A 88 -1.39 -14.38 19.53
N ARG A 89 -0.46 -14.26 20.47
CA ARG A 89 -0.38 -13.09 21.37
C ARG A 89 -0.13 -11.78 20.63
N THR A 90 0.69 -11.83 19.59
CA THR A 90 1.12 -10.63 18.85
C THR A 90 0.08 -10.15 17.85
N PHE A 91 -0.59 -11.06 17.14
CA PHE A 91 -1.46 -10.69 16.02
C PHE A 91 -2.94 -11.01 16.25
N VAL A 92 -3.27 -12.05 17.03
CA VAL A 92 -4.66 -12.46 17.23
C VAL A 92 -5.26 -11.78 18.45
N ASP A 93 -4.58 -11.88 19.58
CA ASP A 93 -5.09 -11.35 20.86
C ASP A 93 -5.10 -9.80 20.89
N THR A 94 -4.31 -9.17 20.02
CA THR A 94 -4.27 -7.72 19.81
C THR A 94 -5.24 -7.22 18.73
N ALA A 95 -5.94 -8.11 18.06
CA ALA A 95 -6.87 -7.74 16.99
C ALA A 95 -8.05 -6.92 17.56
N LEU A 96 -8.36 -5.83 16.87
CA LEU A 96 -9.49 -4.97 17.20
C LEU A 96 -10.74 -5.45 16.47
N PRO A 97 -11.79 -5.89 17.19
CA PRO A 97 -13.04 -6.25 16.55
C PRO A 97 -13.70 -4.98 16.00
N VAL A 98 -14.07 -5.00 14.72
CA VAL A 98 -14.73 -3.91 14.03
C VAL A 98 -16.06 -4.39 13.43
N ALA A 99 -17.07 -3.52 13.40
CA ALA A 99 -18.39 -3.87 12.89
C ALA A 99 -18.38 -4.13 11.38
N SER A 100 -17.54 -3.42 10.64
CA SER A 100 -17.37 -3.59 9.19
C SER A 100 -16.00 -3.11 8.75
N VAL A 101 -15.51 -3.71 7.67
CA VAL A 101 -14.35 -3.27 6.90
C VAL A 101 -14.82 -3.09 5.47
N GLN A 102 -14.38 -2.03 4.81
CA GLN A 102 -14.60 -1.83 3.38
C GLN A 102 -13.26 -1.84 2.66
N TYR A 103 -13.07 -2.82 1.80
CA TYR A 103 -11.90 -2.85 0.92
C TYR A 103 -12.15 -2.00 -0.32
N VAL A 104 -11.23 -1.11 -0.61
CA VAL A 104 -11.30 -0.22 -1.77
C VAL A 104 -9.99 -0.32 -2.54
N ALA A 105 -10.07 -0.71 -3.81
CA ALA A 105 -8.88 -0.87 -4.64
C ALA A 105 -9.15 -0.50 -6.10
N ASP A 106 -8.08 -0.10 -6.77
CA ASP A 106 -8.14 0.15 -8.20
C ASP A 106 -8.18 -1.14 -9.02
N LEU A 107 -8.63 -1.03 -10.25
CA LEU A 107 -8.69 -2.13 -11.21
C LEU A 107 -7.44 -2.17 -12.11
N PRO A 108 -7.09 -3.34 -12.69
CA PRO A 108 -5.94 -3.48 -13.60
C PRO A 108 -5.98 -2.56 -14.83
N ARG A 109 -7.14 -2.01 -15.18
CA ARG A 109 -7.36 -1.14 -16.35
C ARG A 109 -7.48 0.34 -16.03
N LYS A 110 -7.14 0.78 -14.82
CA LYS A 110 -7.24 2.17 -14.36
C LYS A 110 -6.70 3.21 -15.37
N HIS A 111 -5.62 2.89 -16.06
CA HIS A 111 -4.96 3.82 -16.98
C HIS A 111 -5.47 3.77 -18.42
N ARG A 112 -6.39 2.89 -18.75
CA ARG A 112 -7.07 2.94 -20.03
C ARG A 112 -8.07 4.11 -20.00
N ARG A 113 -7.96 5.03 -20.95
CA ARG A 113 -8.95 6.08 -21.23
C ARG A 113 -10.26 5.47 -21.71
N GLU A 114 -10.86 4.59 -20.94
CA GLU A 114 -12.24 4.26 -21.10
C GLU A 114 -13.01 5.32 -20.34
N ARG A 115 -13.76 6.15 -21.11
CA ARG A 115 -14.80 7.01 -20.56
C ARG A 115 -15.51 6.20 -19.48
N ALA A 116 -15.76 6.82 -18.34
CA ALA A 116 -16.42 6.26 -17.20
C ALA A 116 -17.80 5.67 -17.55
N SER A 117 -17.81 4.55 -18.24
CA SER A 117 -18.90 3.60 -18.12
C SER A 117 -18.72 2.99 -16.73
N GLN A 118 -19.74 3.17 -15.89
CA GLN A 118 -19.78 2.63 -14.54
C GLN A 118 -19.18 1.22 -14.52
N PRO A 119 -18.29 0.93 -13.53
CA PRO A 119 -17.73 -0.41 -13.43
C PRO A 119 -18.88 -1.41 -13.36
N ALA A 120 -18.97 -2.28 -14.37
CA ALA A 120 -19.84 -3.42 -14.30
C ALA A 120 -19.44 -4.20 -13.04
N ASN A 121 -20.38 -4.42 -12.12
CA ASN A 121 -20.23 -5.16 -10.86
C ASN A 121 -19.84 -4.38 -9.60
N GLY A 122 -20.11 -3.07 -9.49
CA GLY A 122 -19.97 -2.39 -8.19
C GLY A 122 -18.54 -2.26 -7.66
N GLN A 123 -17.53 -2.56 -8.46
CA GLN A 123 -16.14 -2.36 -8.09
C GLN A 123 -15.81 -0.87 -8.14
N HIS A 124 -15.59 -0.32 -7.00
CA HIS A 124 -15.38 1.10 -6.79
C HIS A 124 -13.95 1.51 -7.12
N VAL A 125 -13.80 2.63 -7.82
CA VAL A 125 -12.49 3.25 -8.06
C VAL A 125 -12.05 3.95 -6.78
N THR A 126 -10.80 3.80 -6.38
CA THR A 126 -10.27 4.27 -5.10
C THR A 126 -10.49 5.77 -4.87
N GLU A 127 -10.20 6.62 -5.86
CA GLU A 127 -10.29 8.08 -5.72
C GLU A 127 -11.70 8.57 -5.34
N PRO A 128 -12.80 8.22 -6.02
CA PRO A 128 -14.14 8.69 -5.64
C PRO A 128 -14.57 8.22 -4.25
N GLN A 129 -14.13 7.07 -3.79
CA GLN A 129 -14.48 6.57 -2.47
C GLN A 129 -13.70 7.25 -1.36
N LEU A 130 -12.41 7.49 -1.56
CA LEU A 130 -11.62 8.30 -0.65
C LEU A 130 -12.16 9.74 -0.59
N ASP A 131 -12.51 10.33 -1.72
CA ASP A 131 -13.13 11.65 -1.78
C ASP A 131 -14.47 11.68 -1.00
N ALA A 132 -15.31 10.66 -1.17
CA ALA A 132 -16.57 10.54 -0.43
C ALA A 132 -16.33 10.36 1.08
N LEU A 133 -15.35 9.55 1.46
CA LEU A 133 -14.97 9.36 2.87
C LEU A 133 -14.50 10.68 3.48
N ILE A 134 -13.58 11.38 2.83
CA ILE A 134 -13.10 12.69 3.28
C ILE A 134 -14.25 13.71 3.34
N ALA A 135 -15.12 13.72 2.31
CA ALA A 135 -16.28 14.59 2.27
C ALA A 135 -17.26 14.34 3.43
N SER A 136 -17.35 13.12 3.92
CA SER A 136 -18.25 12.76 5.03
C SER A 136 -17.76 13.21 6.41
N ALA A 137 -16.51 13.65 6.52
CA ALA A 137 -15.91 14.04 7.80
C ALA A 137 -16.66 15.22 8.44
N GLN A 138 -16.97 15.07 9.73
CA GLN A 138 -17.65 16.08 10.54
C GLN A 138 -16.69 16.81 11.50
N ASN A 139 -15.72 16.08 12.06
CA ASN A 139 -14.88 16.62 13.14
C ASN A 139 -13.42 16.76 12.70
N GLU A 140 -12.85 15.71 12.10
CA GLU A 140 -11.44 15.69 11.77
C GLU A 140 -11.16 14.84 10.53
N VAL A 141 -10.17 15.28 9.74
CA VAL A 141 -9.50 14.52 8.69
C VAL A 141 -8.03 14.45 9.06
N LEU A 142 -7.52 13.25 9.30
CA LEU A 142 -6.11 13.01 9.57
C LEU A 142 -5.50 12.29 8.36
N LEU A 143 -4.56 12.96 7.69
CA LEU A 143 -3.83 12.42 6.54
C LEU A 143 -2.38 12.17 6.90
N GLN A 144 -1.93 10.95 6.69
CA GLN A 144 -0.51 10.61 6.76
C GLN A 144 -0.09 10.02 5.41
N THR A 145 0.83 10.68 4.74
CA THR A 145 1.30 10.26 3.41
C THR A 145 2.73 10.74 3.18
N PRO A 146 3.61 9.90 2.61
CA PRO A 146 4.96 10.35 2.24
C PRO A 146 4.93 11.39 1.12
N TYR A 147 3.90 11.38 0.26
CA TYR A 147 3.79 12.26 -0.90
C TYR A 147 2.43 12.95 -0.92
N LEU A 148 2.38 14.20 -0.54
CA LEU A 148 1.14 14.98 -0.58
C LEU A 148 0.92 15.59 -1.99
N VAL A 149 0.57 14.75 -2.95
CA VAL A 149 0.26 15.17 -4.32
C VAL A 149 -1.26 15.14 -4.52
N LEU A 150 -1.89 16.31 -4.46
CA LEU A 150 -3.34 16.44 -4.57
C LEU A 150 -3.77 16.67 -6.02
N SER A 151 -4.67 15.84 -6.51
CA SER A 151 -5.36 16.07 -7.78
C SER A 151 -6.20 17.36 -7.73
N LYS A 152 -6.56 17.93 -8.88
CA LYS A 152 -7.46 19.10 -8.92
C LYS A 152 -8.82 18.85 -8.26
N PRO A 153 -9.46 17.67 -8.40
CA PRO A 153 -10.65 17.31 -7.62
C PRO A 153 -10.39 17.32 -6.12
N ALA A 154 -9.34 16.67 -5.64
CA ALA A 154 -8.99 16.63 -4.22
C ALA A 154 -8.73 18.04 -3.65
N GLN A 155 -8.03 18.91 -4.38
CA GLN A 155 -7.85 20.30 -3.98
C GLN A 155 -9.17 21.08 -3.88
N ARG A 156 -10.14 20.80 -4.75
CA ARG A 156 -11.49 21.39 -4.66
C ARG A 156 -12.20 20.87 -3.42
N LEU A 157 -12.16 19.57 -3.18
CA LEU A 157 -12.76 18.94 -2.01
C LEU A 157 -12.28 19.60 -0.72
N PHE A 158 -10.98 19.76 -0.50
CA PHE A 158 -10.47 20.42 0.71
C PHE A 158 -10.86 21.89 0.81
N ARG A 159 -10.93 22.62 -0.31
CA ARG A 159 -11.44 23.99 -0.30
C ARG A 159 -12.92 24.06 0.09
N ASP A 160 -13.73 23.11 -0.35
CA ASP A 160 -15.16 23.08 -0.04
C ASP A 160 -15.42 22.61 1.39
N LEU A 161 -14.64 21.66 1.92
CA LEU A 161 -14.65 21.31 3.34
C LEU A 161 -14.40 22.53 4.23
N ARG A 162 -13.42 23.34 3.87
CA ARG A 162 -13.04 24.52 4.63
C ARG A 162 -14.09 25.64 4.64
N LYS A 163 -15.02 25.66 3.68
CA LYS A 163 -16.10 26.65 3.59
C LYS A 163 -17.36 26.28 4.39
N ARG A 164 -17.41 25.07 4.97
CA ARG A 164 -18.55 24.63 5.77
C ARG A 164 -18.67 25.48 7.04
N GLU A 165 -19.88 25.67 7.51
CA GLU A 165 -20.16 26.34 8.79
C GLU A 165 -19.45 25.64 9.96
N HIS A 166 -19.47 24.29 9.93
CA HIS A 166 -18.71 23.43 10.84
C HIS A 166 -17.67 22.66 10.04
N ALA A 167 -16.58 23.34 9.68
CA ALA A 167 -15.50 22.73 8.94
C ALA A 167 -14.72 21.74 9.82
N PRO A 168 -14.47 20.51 9.36
CA PRO A 168 -13.63 19.58 10.11
C PRO A 168 -12.18 20.09 10.18
N ARG A 169 -11.51 19.76 11.27
CA ARG A 169 -10.08 20.00 11.40
C ARG A 169 -9.32 19.09 10.40
N VAL A 170 -8.42 19.65 9.63
CA VAL A 170 -7.57 18.87 8.71
C VAL A 170 -6.14 18.89 9.23
N VAL A 171 -5.60 17.72 9.51
CA VAL A 171 -4.22 17.51 9.95
C VAL A 171 -3.50 16.66 8.91
N VAL A 172 -2.34 17.14 8.45
CA VAL A 172 -1.53 16.43 7.47
C VAL A 172 -0.15 16.18 8.04
N SER A 173 0.29 14.94 7.98
CA SER A 173 1.66 14.53 8.24
C SER A 173 2.27 14.02 6.94
N SER A 174 3.37 14.64 6.51
CA SER A 174 4.08 14.28 5.28
C SER A 174 5.59 14.43 5.48
N ASN A 175 6.36 13.79 4.61
CA ASN A 175 7.82 13.92 4.62
C ASN A 175 8.25 15.34 4.24
N SER A 176 9.42 15.74 4.69
CA SER A 176 10.10 16.93 4.16
C SER A 176 10.87 16.58 2.87
N LEU A 177 11.30 17.59 2.12
CA LEU A 177 12.16 17.39 0.94
C LEU A 177 13.48 16.68 1.30
N ALA A 178 13.97 16.88 2.52
CA ALA A 178 15.21 16.26 3.00
C ALA A 178 15.04 14.81 3.49
N ALA A 179 13.79 14.40 3.78
CA ALA A 179 13.49 13.08 4.33
C ALA A 179 12.72 12.18 3.35
N THR A 180 12.62 12.58 2.08
CA THR A 180 11.93 11.80 1.07
C THR A 180 12.90 10.92 0.29
N ASP A 181 12.50 9.69 0.00
CA ASP A 181 13.19 8.76 -0.91
C ASP A 181 13.01 9.15 -2.39
N ASN A 182 12.00 9.97 -2.72
CA ASN A 182 11.72 10.40 -4.09
C ASN A 182 11.53 11.91 -4.21
N PRO A 183 12.62 12.71 -4.33
CA PRO A 183 12.55 14.16 -4.43
C PRO A 183 11.73 14.68 -5.63
N ILE A 184 11.68 13.93 -6.73
CA ILE A 184 10.93 14.33 -7.93
C ILE A 184 9.43 14.29 -7.66
N VAL A 185 8.93 13.20 -7.06
CA VAL A 185 7.51 13.08 -6.70
C VAL A 185 7.15 14.11 -5.65
N TYR A 186 8.01 14.33 -4.67
CA TYR A 186 7.79 15.33 -3.64
C TYR A 186 7.72 16.76 -4.22
N ALA A 187 8.57 17.09 -5.17
CA ALA A 187 8.55 18.41 -5.84
C ALA A 187 7.22 18.69 -6.58
N LEU A 188 6.48 17.64 -6.99
CA LEU A 188 5.16 17.79 -7.61
C LEU A 188 4.08 18.24 -6.61
N SER A 189 4.28 18.01 -5.31
CA SER A 189 3.34 18.43 -4.26
C SER A 189 3.31 19.94 -4.03
N TYR A 190 4.32 20.68 -4.53
CA TYR A 190 4.41 22.14 -4.41
C TYR A 190 3.80 22.91 -5.61
N LYS A 191 3.25 22.24 -6.58
CA LYS A 191 2.57 22.85 -7.73
C LYS A 191 1.06 22.88 -7.51
#